data_dd94c94ada8a28523a15704d106ca362
#
_entry.id   dd94c94ada8a28523a15704d106ca362
#
_cell.length_a   1.000
_cell.length_b   1.000
_cell.length_c   1.000
_cell.angle_alpha   90.00
_cell.angle_beta   90.00
_cell.angle_gamma   90.00
#
_symmetry.space_group_name_H-M   'P 1'
#
loop_
_entity.id
_entity.type
_entity.pdbx_description
1 polymer ?
#
loop_
_entity_poly.entity_id
_entity_poly.type
_entity_poly.pdbx_seq_one_letter_code
_entity_poly.pdbx_strand_id
1 'polypeptide(L)'
;GAIPKLIESVHFNDAKPENKNIVLPNKKENMLKVYDGNKWIYKNKNDTILDLIDSKYMIIDDHFDTVKSDIPNKIQTTYSKFRKFYDEKDEELVKELKKDCDLVLLNHRE
;
A
#
# COMPACT_ATOMS: atom_id res chain seq x y z
N GLY A 1 -1.99 -9.97 -0.04
CA GLY A 1 -3.07 -9.22 -0.59
C GLY A 1 -2.69 -8.24 -1.68
N ALA A 2 -3.70 -7.67 -2.33
CA ALA A 2 -3.48 -6.79 -3.49
C ALA A 2 -2.76 -5.48 -3.13
N ILE A 3 -3.08 -4.88 -1.98
CA ILE A 3 -2.47 -3.61 -1.59
C ILE A 3 -0.96 -3.75 -1.37
N PRO A 4 -0.46 -4.69 -0.55
CA PRO A 4 0.99 -4.89 -0.41
C PRO A 4 1.68 -5.21 -1.73
N LYS A 5 1.08 -6.04 -2.58
CA LYS A 5 1.63 -6.37 -3.90
C LYS A 5 1.71 -5.14 -4.80
N LEU A 6 0.72 -4.27 -4.74
CA LEU A 6 0.73 -3.05 -5.53
C LEU A 6 1.82 -2.08 -5.03
N ILE A 7 1.99 -1.95 -3.71
CA ILE A 7 3.09 -1.16 -3.14
C ILE A 7 4.43 -1.68 -3.65
N GLU A 8 4.62 -3.00 -3.61
CA GLU A 8 5.88 -3.61 -4.07
C GLU A 8 6.11 -3.35 -5.56
N SER A 9 5.07 -3.56 -6.38
CA SER A 9 5.22 -3.40 -7.83
C SER A 9 5.40 -1.96 -8.28
N VAL A 10 4.89 -0.99 -7.53
CA VAL A 10 5.05 0.44 -7.84
C VAL A 10 6.39 0.98 -7.31
N HIS A 11 6.68 0.76 -6.02
CA HIS A 11 7.78 1.45 -5.35
C HIS A 11 9.08 0.65 -5.30
N PHE A 12 9.06 -0.64 -5.62
CA PHE A 12 10.24 -1.51 -5.55
C PHE A 12 10.50 -2.28 -6.85
N ASN A 13 10.01 -1.74 -7.96
CA ASN A 13 10.17 -2.33 -9.28
C ASN A 13 11.38 -1.71 -9.98
N ASP A 14 12.41 -2.53 -10.26
CA ASP A 14 13.64 -2.07 -10.92
C ASP A 14 13.41 -1.53 -12.33
N ALA A 15 12.33 -1.96 -12.98
CA ALA A 15 11.94 -1.45 -14.31
C ALA A 15 11.34 -0.03 -14.24
N LYS A 16 11.02 0.46 -13.05
CA LYS A 16 10.43 1.78 -12.81
C LYS A 16 11.18 2.51 -11.71
N PRO A 17 12.49 2.83 -11.93
CA PRO A 17 13.31 3.43 -10.87
C PRO A 17 12.79 4.79 -10.39
N GLU A 18 12.05 5.51 -11.21
CA GLU A 18 11.46 6.80 -10.86
C GLU A 18 10.42 6.67 -9.74
N ASN A 19 9.85 5.49 -9.53
CA ASN A 19 8.88 5.22 -8.48
C ASN A 19 9.50 4.64 -7.19
N LYS A 20 10.82 4.42 -7.20
CA LYS A 20 11.56 3.97 -6.01
C LYS A 20 11.82 5.13 -5.07
N ASN A 21 10.75 5.68 -4.55
CA ASN A 21 10.76 6.93 -3.78
C ASN A 21 10.47 6.75 -2.30
N ILE A 22 10.46 5.51 -1.81
CA ILE A 22 10.21 5.17 -0.40
C ILE A 22 11.20 4.09 0.02
N VAL A 23 11.85 4.27 1.17
CA VAL A 23 12.77 3.26 1.69
C VAL A 23 12.74 3.26 3.22
N LEU A 24 12.85 2.06 3.81
CA LEU A 24 13.05 1.88 5.24
C LEU A 24 14.55 1.90 5.53
N PRO A 25 15.06 2.92 6.27
CA PRO A 25 16.48 2.97 6.59
C PRO A 25 16.87 1.89 7.59
N ASN A 26 18.13 1.43 7.51
CA ASN A 26 18.63 0.37 8.40
C ASN A 26 18.61 0.72 9.89
N LYS A 27 18.77 1.99 10.21
CA LYS A 27 18.96 2.43 11.60
C LYS A 27 17.75 3.14 12.21
N LYS A 28 16.64 3.27 11.47
CA LYS A 28 15.45 4.00 11.90
C LYS A 28 14.21 3.14 11.70
N GLU A 29 13.69 2.55 12.77
CA GLU A 29 12.55 1.62 12.69
C GLU A 29 11.20 2.33 12.60
N ASN A 30 11.09 3.54 13.16
CA ASN A 30 9.84 4.31 13.18
C ASN A 30 9.75 5.40 12.13
N MET A 31 10.75 5.47 11.24
CA MET A 31 10.83 6.48 10.20
C MET A 31 11.00 5.82 8.84
N LEU A 32 10.49 6.48 7.81
CA LEU A 32 10.76 6.14 6.41
C LEU A 32 11.45 7.32 5.74
N LYS A 33 12.29 7.03 4.74
CA LYS A 33 12.78 8.05 3.83
C LYS A 33 11.87 8.07 2.61
N VAL A 34 11.43 9.26 2.23
CA VAL A 34 10.57 9.48 1.08
C VAL A 34 11.23 10.54 0.19
N TYR A 35 11.31 10.25 -1.10
CA TYR A 35 11.82 11.22 -2.07
C TYR A 35 10.67 12.12 -2.54
N ASP A 36 10.81 13.42 -2.34
CA ASP A 36 9.77 14.40 -2.67
C ASP A 36 9.89 15.00 -4.06
N GLY A 37 10.78 14.46 -4.91
CA GLY A 37 11.10 14.99 -6.22
C GLY A 37 12.32 15.89 -6.23
N ASN A 38 12.84 16.25 -5.06
CA ASN A 38 14.01 17.11 -4.90
C ASN A 38 15.05 16.50 -3.96
N LYS A 39 14.62 15.97 -2.83
CA LYS A 39 15.51 15.37 -1.82
C LYS A 39 14.79 14.25 -1.07
N TRP A 40 15.57 13.42 -0.37
CA TRP A 40 15.05 12.44 0.55
C TRP A 40 14.77 13.11 1.90
N ILE A 41 13.56 12.86 2.43
CA ILE A 41 13.17 13.37 3.75
C ILE A 41 12.69 12.22 4.63
N TYR A 42 12.90 12.35 5.94
CA TYR A 42 12.36 11.40 6.91
C TYR A 42 10.91 11.73 7.22
N LYS A 43 10.07 10.71 7.25
CA LYS A 43 8.65 10.83 7.63
C LYS A 43 8.29 9.77 8.65
N ASN A 44 7.26 10.02 9.43
CA ASN A 44 6.71 9.04 10.36
C ASN A 44 6.27 7.80 9.59
N LYS A 45 6.78 6.64 9.99
CA LYS A 45 6.53 5.37 9.30
C LYS A 45 5.05 5.01 9.29
N ASN A 46 4.39 5.09 10.45
CA ASN A 46 2.98 4.72 10.58
C ASN A 46 2.09 5.58 9.69
N ASP A 47 2.26 6.89 9.73
CA ASP A 47 1.46 7.82 8.92
C ASP A 47 1.70 7.60 7.43
N THR A 48 2.95 7.38 7.04
CA THR A 48 3.31 7.15 5.64
C THR A 48 2.72 5.84 5.13
N ILE A 49 2.75 4.77 5.94
CA ILE A 49 2.14 3.50 5.59
C ILE A 49 0.62 3.65 5.40
N LEU A 50 -0.05 4.39 6.28
CA LEU A 50 -1.49 4.62 6.14
C LEU A 50 -1.82 5.37 4.86
N ASP A 51 -1.03 6.38 4.51
CA ASP A 51 -1.19 7.12 3.25
C ASP A 51 -0.97 6.23 2.03
N LEU A 52 0.03 5.35 2.09
CA LEU A 52 0.29 4.37 1.03
C LEU A 52 -0.89 3.42 0.84
N ILE A 53 -1.41 2.90 1.94
CA ILE A 53 -2.56 1.99 1.91
C ILE A 53 -3.75 2.69 1.26
N ASP A 54 -4.08 3.89 1.70
CA ASP A 54 -5.21 4.64 1.15
C ASP A 54 -5.06 4.92 -0.34
N SER A 55 -3.87 5.34 -0.77
CA SER A 55 -3.63 5.64 -2.19
C SER A 55 -3.76 4.39 -3.06
N LYS A 56 -3.24 3.25 -2.59
CA LYS A 56 -3.34 1.99 -3.35
C LYS A 56 -4.75 1.42 -3.31
N TYR A 57 -5.46 1.58 -2.20
CA TYR A 57 -6.87 1.19 -2.11
C TYR A 57 -7.70 1.95 -3.15
N MET A 58 -7.51 3.25 -3.28
CA MET A 58 -8.24 4.05 -4.26
C MET A 58 -8.01 3.59 -5.69
N ILE A 59 -6.77 3.24 -6.03
CA ILE A 59 -6.43 2.71 -7.36
C ILE A 59 -7.16 1.40 -7.62
N ILE A 60 -7.13 0.49 -6.65
CA ILE A 60 -7.79 -0.82 -6.77
C ILE A 60 -9.30 -0.67 -6.85
N ASP A 61 -9.86 0.21 -6.03
CA ASP A 61 -11.31 0.43 -5.97
C ASP A 61 -11.85 1.02 -7.27
N ASP A 62 -11.15 2.01 -7.81
CA ASP A 62 -11.51 2.60 -9.11
C ASP A 62 -11.44 1.55 -10.22
N HIS A 63 -10.39 0.73 -10.22
CA HIS A 63 -10.25 -0.33 -11.19
C HIS A 63 -11.37 -1.37 -11.07
N PHE A 64 -11.72 -1.75 -9.85
CA PHE A 64 -12.83 -2.69 -9.60
C PHE A 64 -14.13 -2.17 -10.21
N ASP A 65 -14.46 -0.90 -10.01
CA ASP A 65 -15.69 -0.32 -10.56
C ASP A 65 -15.71 -0.35 -12.09
N THR A 66 -14.54 -0.27 -12.72
CA THR A 66 -14.41 -0.33 -14.18
C THR A 66 -14.66 -1.74 -14.73
N VAL A 67 -14.21 -2.78 -14.00
CA VAL A 67 -14.21 -4.17 -14.53
C VAL A 67 -15.21 -5.09 -13.84
N LYS A 68 -16.00 -4.60 -12.88
CA LYS A 68 -16.84 -5.45 -12.04
C LYS A 68 -17.85 -6.29 -12.82
N SER A 69 -18.35 -5.80 -13.96
CA SER A 69 -19.29 -6.55 -14.80
C SER A 69 -18.64 -7.82 -15.40
N ASP A 70 -17.33 -7.86 -15.51
CA ASP A 70 -16.55 -8.97 -16.05
C ASP A 70 -16.01 -9.90 -14.96
N ILE A 71 -16.29 -9.60 -13.68
CA ILE A 71 -15.78 -10.36 -12.55
C ILE A 71 -16.86 -11.30 -12.02
N PRO A 72 -16.52 -12.57 -11.70
CA PRO A 72 -17.49 -13.51 -11.12
C PRO A 72 -18.15 -12.96 -9.86
N ASN A 73 -19.43 -13.23 -9.67
CA ASN A 73 -20.22 -12.73 -8.53
C ASN A 73 -19.58 -13.04 -7.17
N LYS A 74 -18.96 -14.20 -7.04
CA LYS A 74 -18.29 -14.60 -5.79
C LYS A 74 -17.16 -13.62 -5.43
N ILE A 75 -16.38 -13.22 -6.43
CA ILE A 75 -15.28 -12.27 -6.24
C ILE A 75 -15.83 -10.87 -5.96
N GLN A 76 -16.88 -10.47 -6.66
CA GLN A 76 -17.55 -9.19 -6.39
C GLN A 76 -18.06 -9.11 -4.95
N THR A 77 -18.67 -10.19 -4.46
CA THR A 77 -19.17 -10.26 -3.09
C THR A 77 -18.04 -10.16 -2.07
N THR A 78 -16.94 -10.88 -2.31
CA THR A 78 -15.77 -10.84 -1.43
C THR A 78 -15.16 -9.44 -1.38
N TYR A 79 -15.03 -8.80 -2.54
CA TYR A 79 -14.49 -7.44 -2.61
C TYR A 79 -15.43 -6.42 -1.93
N SER A 80 -16.74 -6.57 -2.09
CA SER A 80 -17.72 -5.68 -1.46
C SER A 80 -17.64 -5.74 0.06
N LYS A 81 -17.40 -6.93 0.62
CA LYS A 81 -17.17 -7.07 2.07
C LYS A 81 -15.89 -6.36 2.50
N PHE A 82 -14.81 -6.54 1.74
CA PHE A 82 -13.55 -5.84 2.00
C PHE A 82 -13.75 -4.32 1.97
N ARG A 83 -14.43 -3.82 0.93
CA ARG A 83 -14.73 -2.38 0.77
C ARG A 83 -15.46 -1.84 2.00
N LYS A 84 -16.46 -2.57 2.48
CA LYS A 84 -17.22 -2.17 3.65
C LYS A 84 -16.35 -2.04 4.90
N PHE A 85 -15.56 -3.08 5.19
CA PHE A 85 -14.65 -3.06 6.34
C PHE A 85 -13.60 -1.96 6.21
N TYR A 86 -13.08 -1.75 5.01
CA TYR A 86 -12.09 -0.70 4.77
C TYR A 86 -12.69 0.69 4.99
N ASP A 87 -13.88 0.94 4.44
CA ASP A 87 -14.55 2.24 4.57
C ASP A 87 -14.91 2.54 6.03
N GLU A 88 -15.25 1.53 6.80
CA GLU A 88 -15.52 1.65 8.24
C GLU A 88 -14.24 1.73 9.08
N LYS A 89 -13.06 1.55 8.45
CA LYS A 89 -11.75 1.52 9.13
C LYS A 89 -11.72 0.49 10.25
N ASP A 90 -12.18 -0.73 9.94
CA ASP A 90 -12.15 -1.86 10.86
C ASP A 90 -10.74 -2.05 11.42
N GLU A 91 -10.60 -2.11 12.74
CA GLU A 91 -9.31 -2.14 13.42
C GLU A 91 -8.45 -3.35 13.01
N GLU A 92 -9.07 -4.52 12.93
CA GLU A 92 -8.35 -5.74 12.57
C GLU A 92 -7.87 -5.69 11.12
N LEU A 93 -8.71 -5.19 10.21
CA LEU A 93 -8.33 -5.04 8.80
C LEU A 93 -7.18 -4.06 8.65
N VAL A 94 -7.26 -2.89 9.28
CA VAL A 94 -6.21 -1.86 9.20
C VAL A 94 -4.91 -2.42 9.77
N LYS A 95 -4.97 -3.12 10.88
CA LYS A 95 -3.80 -3.74 11.51
C LYS A 95 -3.13 -4.75 10.58
N GLU A 96 -3.91 -5.61 9.92
CA GLU A 96 -3.39 -6.59 8.97
C GLU A 96 -2.74 -5.93 7.75
N LEU A 97 -3.39 -4.91 7.20
CA LEU A 97 -2.84 -4.16 6.07
C LEU A 97 -1.53 -3.48 6.43
N LYS A 98 -1.45 -2.86 7.60
CA LYS A 98 -0.21 -2.22 8.07
C LYS A 98 0.91 -3.23 8.24
N LYS A 99 0.61 -4.38 8.83
CA LYS A 99 1.58 -5.46 9.01
C LYS A 99 2.13 -5.96 7.68
N ASP A 100 1.25 -6.20 6.72
CA ASP A 100 1.63 -6.69 5.40
C ASP A 100 2.49 -5.66 4.64
N CYS A 101 2.14 -4.38 4.74
CA CYS A 101 2.92 -3.31 4.12
C CYS A 101 4.28 -3.14 4.79
N ASP A 102 4.33 -3.29 6.11
CA ASP A 102 5.59 -3.24 6.86
C ASP A 102 6.54 -4.35 6.40
N LEU A 103 6.02 -5.55 6.14
CA LEU A 103 6.83 -6.66 5.62
C LEU A 103 7.42 -6.34 4.25
N VAL A 104 6.66 -5.70 3.37
CA VAL A 104 7.18 -5.28 2.06
C VAL A 104 8.36 -4.31 2.24
N LEU A 105 8.20 -3.33 3.11
CA LEU A 105 9.25 -2.34 3.38
C LEU A 105 10.50 -3.00 3.98
N LEU A 106 10.32 -3.92 4.92
CA LEU A 106 11.43 -4.66 5.53
C LEU A 106 12.20 -5.50 4.51
N ASN A 107 11.50 -6.16 3.59
CA ASN A 107 12.12 -6.99 2.56
C ASN A 107 12.94 -6.17 1.57
N HIS A 108 12.69 -4.87 1.46
CA HIS A 108 13.39 -3.96 0.57
C HIS A 108 14.20 -2.90 1.34
N ARG A 109 14.51 -3.15 2.61
CA ARG A 109 15.24 -2.20 3.46
C ARG A 109 16.65 -1.96 2.92
N GLU A 110 17.16 -0.76 3.16
CA GLU A 110 18.53 -0.35 2.85
C GLU A 110 19.58 -1.34 3.33
#